data_4eb6d96a439bd103a2918dd480757aa3
#
_entry.id   4eb6d96a439bd103a2918dd480757aa3
#
_cell.length_a   1.000
_cell.length_b   1.000
_cell.length_c   1.000
_cell.angle_alpha   90.00
_cell.angle_beta   90.00
_cell.angle_gamma   90.00
#
_symmetry.space_group_name_H-M   'P 1'
#
loop_
_entity.id
_entity.type
_entity.pdbx_description
1 polymer ?
#
loop_
_entity_poly.entity_id
_entity_poly.type
_entity_poly.pdbx_seq_one_letter_code
_entity_poly.pdbx_strand_id
1 'polypeptide(L)'
;MKRVTWLNLLVVVFLMTQLLLAASAGAAAPAPTPLRLATTTSTADSGLLDFILPDFEKANNAKVEVVAVGTGQALEIGTKGDADVLLVHNRKGEDKFVADKDAKQRFDVMYNDFIIVGPKADPAKIAGMKTAKDAFKVIADSKSPFASRGDKSGTNSKELSIWATTGITPTKESGWYNALGQGMGETLLFSNEQKAYTLTDRGTYLAMQDKLPDLSVLMGGKTLAENKDSSLLNPYGVMAVNPDKHPGVNSELAQKFVDWILSADMQKKIGSYGADKFGQSLFYPSSDEYKATREVTVKNGDKSKTFTLADLQALPKQTIKDIEFTGHKKGPLGKNTWAGASLKDVLLGADPTLSDAKNADKIIVATASDGWVSKLRWSELFGKPAGGQALADSYGCSECHGMYGEGTAPQGKTPVSALAGKDWDLAKVTMVLRTGKPLHGELNAFTPEQLSDAEIAAIMGWFKDTKAPPTGFEVDPAKLLVLLAYEKDGKPMKGSDGLLQMVDGMDKYTSRFAHWVKNIEVK
;
A
#
# COMPACT_ATOMS: atom_id res chain seq x y z
N MET A 1 -47.74 42.68 -54.62
CA MET A 1 -47.74 41.44 -53.81
C MET A 1 -46.40 40.80 -53.53
N LYS A 2 -45.23 41.45 -53.66
CA LYS A 2 -43.91 40.83 -53.40
C LYS A 2 -43.18 41.38 -52.17
N ARG A 3 -43.71 42.34 -51.42
CA ARG A 3 -43.06 42.92 -50.23
C ARG A 3 -43.43 42.27 -48.90
N VAL A 4 -44.49 41.46 -48.84
CA VAL A 4 -44.94 40.79 -47.60
C VAL A 4 -44.17 39.53 -47.29
N THR A 5 -43.63 38.85 -48.32
CA THR A 5 -42.89 37.58 -48.17
C THR A 5 -41.49 37.72 -47.53
N TRP A 6 -40.81 38.85 -47.73
CA TRP A 6 -39.48 39.08 -47.15
C TRP A 6 -39.53 39.41 -45.66
N LEU A 7 -40.56 40.12 -45.21
CA LEU A 7 -40.73 40.45 -43.81
C LEU A 7 -41.02 39.22 -42.96
N ASN A 8 -41.85 38.29 -43.49
CA ASN A 8 -42.12 37.00 -42.81
C ASN A 8 -40.90 36.07 -42.77
N LEU A 9 -40.04 36.10 -43.79
CA LEU A 9 -38.83 35.32 -43.81
C LEU A 9 -37.80 35.83 -42.78
N LEU A 10 -37.65 37.15 -42.63
CA LEU A 10 -36.77 37.77 -41.63
C LEU A 10 -37.25 37.52 -40.19
N VAL A 11 -38.56 37.51 -39.95
CA VAL A 11 -39.15 37.19 -38.64
C VAL A 11 -38.93 35.73 -38.26
N VAL A 12 -39.11 34.81 -39.24
CA VAL A 12 -38.87 33.38 -39.01
C VAL A 12 -37.38 33.08 -38.77
N VAL A 13 -36.46 33.72 -39.50
CA VAL A 13 -35.00 33.61 -39.27
C VAL A 13 -34.61 34.18 -37.91
N PHE A 14 -35.19 35.32 -37.52
CA PHE A 14 -34.92 35.94 -36.20
C PHE A 14 -35.48 35.09 -35.06
N LEU A 15 -36.65 34.49 -35.20
CA LEU A 15 -37.21 33.54 -34.23
C LEU A 15 -36.40 32.23 -34.16
N MET A 16 -35.90 31.71 -35.29
CA MET A 16 -35.02 30.53 -35.29
C MET A 16 -33.65 30.82 -34.68
N THR A 17 -33.08 32.02 -34.87
CA THR A 17 -31.82 32.41 -34.19
C THR A 17 -32.01 32.61 -32.69
N GLN A 18 -33.15 33.12 -32.24
CA GLN A 18 -33.48 33.18 -30.80
C GLN A 18 -33.68 31.78 -30.17
N LEU A 19 -34.29 30.84 -30.93
CA LEU A 19 -34.46 29.46 -30.48
C LEU A 19 -33.12 28.70 -30.41
N LEU A 20 -32.18 28.95 -31.33
CA LEU A 20 -30.81 28.40 -31.32
C LEU A 20 -29.95 29.00 -30.22
N LEU A 21 -30.11 30.27 -29.86
CA LEU A 21 -29.46 30.90 -28.74
C LEU A 21 -30.01 30.44 -27.37
N ALA A 22 -31.29 30.11 -27.30
CA ALA A 22 -31.89 29.54 -26.07
C ALA A 22 -31.51 28.06 -25.84
N ALA A 23 -31.15 27.32 -26.90
CA ALA A 23 -30.67 25.94 -26.78
C ALA A 23 -29.19 25.83 -26.35
N SER A 24 -28.45 26.93 -26.32
CA SER A 24 -27.07 27.03 -25.82
C SER A 24 -26.99 27.54 -24.38
N ALA A 25 -28.09 27.66 -23.65
CA ALA A 25 -28.06 27.76 -22.20
C ALA A 25 -27.49 26.46 -21.68
N GLY A 26 -26.18 26.42 -21.52
CA GLY A 26 -25.44 25.26 -21.05
C GLY A 26 -26.11 24.69 -19.80
N ALA A 27 -26.41 23.41 -19.82
CA ALA A 27 -26.87 22.73 -18.63
C ALA A 27 -25.88 23.07 -17.50
N ALA A 28 -26.36 23.73 -16.46
CA ALA A 28 -25.55 24.02 -15.29
C ALA A 28 -24.91 22.68 -14.86
N ALA A 29 -23.61 22.69 -14.63
CA ALA A 29 -22.94 21.50 -14.13
C ALA A 29 -23.70 20.99 -12.89
N PRO A 30 -23.92 19.68 -12.77
CA PRO A 30 -24.65 19.14 -11.61
C PRO A 30 -23.97 19.58 -10.33
N ALA A 31 -24.76 19.99 -9.33
CA ALA A 31 -24.25 20.39 -8.03
C ALA A 31 -23.37 19.28 -7.43
N PRO A 32 -22.28 19.63 -6.75
CA PRO A 32 -21.41 18.65 -6.14
C PRO A 32 -22.17 17.79 -5.13
N THR A 33 -21.91 16.48 -5.15
CA THR A 33 -22.50 15.53 -4.20
C THR A 33 -21.82 15.67 -2.84
N PRO A 34 -22.55 15.86 -1.72
CA PRO A 34 -21.93 15.97 -0.40
C PRO A 34 -21.40 14.63 0.08
N LEU A 35 -20.23 14.67 0.77
CA LEU A 35 -19.64 13.57 1.52
C LEU A 35 -19.31 14.05 2.93
N ARG A 36 -19.94 13.48 3.93
CA ARG A 36 -19.72 13.84 5.34
C ARG A 36 -18.51 13.09 5.89
N LEU A 37 -17.42 13.80 6.16
CA LEU A 37 -16.18 13.26 6.72
C LEU A 37 -16.08 13.63 8.20
N ALA A 38 -16.22 12.66 9.11
CA ALA A 38 -15.89 12.87 10.51
C ALA A 38 -14.40 12.59 10.77
N THR A 39 -13.72 13.56 11.38
CA THR A 39 -12.28 13.49 11.67
C THR A 39 -11.95 14.18 12.97
N THR A 40 -10.65 14.32 13.27
CA THR A 40 -10.20 14.99 14.49
C THR A 40 -9.78 16.43 14.23
N THR A 41 -9.90 17.29 15.26
CA THR A 41 -9.43 18.67 15.19
C THR A 41 -7.97 18.74 14.82
N SER A 42 -7.11 17.87 15.40
CA SER A 42 -5.68 17.84 15.07
C SER A 42 -5.42 17.45 13.61
N THR A 43 -6.26 16.62 12.98
CA THR A 43 -6.15 16.28 11.56
C THR A 43 -6.52 17.49 10.69
N ALA A 44 -7.61 18.17 11.01
CA ALA A 44 -8.01 19.39 10.29
C ALA A 44 -6.98 20.50 10.47
N ASP A 45 -6.56 20.77 11.71
CA ASP A 45 -5.61 21.85 12.05
C ASP A 45 -4.21 21.61 11.45
N SER A 46 -3.86 20.37 11.10
CA SER A 46 -2.59 20.07 10.42
C SER A 46 -2.51 20.69 9.02
N GLY A 47 -3.64 21.04 8.39
CA GLY A 47 -3.73 21.53 7.02
C GLY A 47 -3.63 20.42 5.95
N LEU A 48 -3.46 19.16 6.34
CA LEU A 48 -3.37 18.04 5.39
C LEU A 48 -4.64 17.93 4.54
N LEU A 49 -5.81 18.08 5.15
CA LEU A 49 -7.09 17.94 4.43
C LEU A 49 -7.24 19.03 3.35
N ASP A 50 -6.87 20.27 3.65
CA ASP A 50 -6.89 21.35 2.65
C ASP A 50 -5.95 21.07 1.47
N PHE A 51 -4.87 20.35 1.72
CA PHE A 51 -3.89 19.98 0.70
C PHE A 51 -4.37 18.83 -0.20
N ILE A 52 -5.12 17.85 0.34
CA ILE A 52 -5.49 16.65 -0.42
C ILE A 52 -6.94 16.67 -0.95
N LEU A 53 -7.93 17.18 -0.19
CA LEU A 53 -9.36 17.09 -0.55
C LEU A 53 -9.74 17.69 -1.89
N PRO A 54 -9.14 18.80 -2.36
CA PRO A 54 -9.47 19.36 -3.67
C PRO A 54 -9.33 18.38 -4.83
N ASP A 55 -8.40 17.41 -4.74
CA ASP A 55 -8.23 16.39 -5.78
C ASP A 55 -9.41 15.43 -5.82
N PHE A 56 -9.88 14.98 -4.65
CA PHE A 56 -11.04 14.11 -4.54
C PHE A 56 -12.33 14.80 -5.00
N GLU A 57 -12.55 16.02 -4.52
CA GLU A 57 -13.73 16.83 -4.85
C GLU A 57 -13.83 17.04 -6.36
N LYS A 58 -12.72 17.42 -7.00
CA LYS A 58 -12.66 17.63 -8.45
C LYS A 58 -12.90 16.33 -9.23
N ALA A 59 -12.29 15.24 -8.81
CA ALA A 59 -12.38 13.96 -9.54
C ALA A 59 -13.78 13.34 -9.48
N ASN A 60 -14.54 13.59 -8.42
CA ASN A 60 -15.83 12.96 -8.16
C ASN A 60 -17.03 13.92 -8.27
N ASN A 61 -16.83 15.17 -8.66
CA ASN A 61 -17.86 16.22 -8.56
C ASN A 61 -18.53 16.20 -7.17
N ALA A 62 -17.71 16.20 -6.13
CA ALA A 62 -18.12 16.07 -4.73
C ALA A 62 -17.75 17.29 -3.91
N LYS A 63 -18.42 17.48 -2.79
CA LYS A 63 -18.02 18.41 -1.73
C LYS A 63 -17.85 17.65 -0.43
N VAL A 64 -16.64 17.68 0.13
CA VAL A 64 -16.36 17.03 1.41
C VAL A 64 -16.69 17.99 2.56
N GLU A 65 -17.69 17.60 3.34
CA GLU A 65 -18.12 18.32 4.54
C GLU A 65 -17.35 17.75 5.74
N VAL A 66 -16.34 18.48 6.18
CA VAL A 66 -15.44 18.04 7.26
C VAL A 66 -16.03 18.42 8.62
N VAL A 67 -16.30 17.42 9.45
CA VAL A 67 -16.69 17.58 10.85
C VAL A 67 -15.49 17.21 11.72
N ALA A 68 -14.78 18.23 12.20
CA ALA A 68 -13.56 18.09 13.00
C ALA A 68 -13.87 18.23 14.49
N VAL A 69 -13.77 17.12 15.23
CA VAL A 69 -14.09 17.04 16.66
C VAL A 69 -13.07 16.16 17.40
N GLY A 70 -13.27 15.87 18.68
CA GLY A 70 -12.46 14.87 19.38
C GLY A 70 -12.70 13.46 18.82
N THR A 71 -11.68 12.57 18.86
CA THR A 71 -11.78 11.22 18.26
C THR A 71 -13.00 10.44 18.77
N GLY A 72 -13.31 10.49 20.06
CA GLY A 72 -14.49 9.83 20.62
C GLY A 72 -15.80 10.35 20.02
N GLN A 73 -15.91 11.66 19.85
CA GLN A 73 -17.04 12.32 19.21
C GLN A 73 -17.15 11.95 17.71
N ALA A 74 -16.03 11.91 16.98
CA ALA A 74 -16.02 11.51 15.56
C ALA A 74 -16.56 10.08 15.40
N LEU A 75 -16.12 9.15 16.25
CA LEU A 75 -16.65 7.78 16.28
C LEU A 75 -18.14 7.75 16.64
N GLU A 76 -18.60 8.56 17.59
CA GLU A 76 -20.01 8.65 17.96
C GLU A 76 -20.89 9.18 16.80
N ILE A 77 -20.42 10.18 16.06
CA ILE A 77 -21.08 10.69 14.86
C ILE A 77 -21.24 9.57 13.82
N GLY A 78 -20.19 8.77 13.61
CA GLY A 78 -20.26 7.60 12.72
C GLY A 78 -21.23 6.53 13.21
N THR A 79 -21.24 6.24 14.51
CA THR A 79 -22.18 5.27 15.14
C THR A 79 -23.65 5.70 15.00
N LYS A 80 -23.91 6.99 14.87
CA LYS A 80 -25.27 7.53 14.61
C LYS A 80 -25.63 7.54 13.12
N GLY A 81 -24.68 7.31 12.22
CA GLY A 81 -24.88 7.44 10.77
C GLY A 81 -24.88 8.90 10.27
N ASP A 82 -24.40 9.84 11.09
CA ASP A 82 -24.32 11.26 10.77
C ASP A 82 -23.04 11.60 9.95
N ALA A 83 -22.17 10.63 9.72
CA ALA A 83 -21.05 10.71 8.78
C ALA A 83 -21.11 9.56 7.77
N ASP A 84 -20.49 9.74 6.61
CA ASP A 84 -20.37 8.73 5.56
C ASP A 84 -19.02 8.00 5.67
N VAL A 85 -17.99 8.71 6.09
CA VAL A 85 -16.62 8.19 6.24
C VAL A 85 -15.93 8.82 7.45
N LEU A 86 -15.07 8.04 8.12
CA LEU A 86 -14.25 8.49 9.24
C LEU A 86 -12.77 8.42 8.88
N LEU A 87 -12.01 9.45 9.27
CA LEU A 87 -10.54 9.46 9.23
C LEU A 87 -10.03 9.88 10.62
N VAL A 88 -9.64 8.91 11.42
CA VAL A 88 -9.31 9.10 12.84
C VAL A 88 -8.05 8.33 13.25
N HIS A 89 -7.57 8.50 14.49
CA HIS A 89 -6.31 7.92 14.98
C HIS A 89 -6.41 7.39 16.42
N ASN A 90 -7.43 6.58 16.68
CA ASN A 90 -7.58 5.83 17.93
C ASN A 90 -7.86 4.35 17.61
N ARG A 91 -6.81 3.57 17.41
CA ARG A 91 -6.89 2.17 17.00
C ARG A 91 -7.89 1.37 17.83
N LYS A 92 -7.88 1.50 19.16
CA LYS A 92 -8.82 0.77 20.03
C LYS A 92 -10.28 1.15 19.77
N GLY A 93 -10.56 2.45 19.58
CA GLY A 93 -11.90 2.92 19.23
C GLY A 93 -12.33 2.50 17.84
N GLU A 94 -11.41 2.54 16.87
CA GLU A 94 -11.63 2.10 15.50
C GLU A 94 -11.92 0.61 15.42
N ASP A 95 -11.14 -0.24 16.11
CA ASP A 95 -11.37 -1.68 16.19
C ASP A 95 -12.73 -2.01 16.81
N LYS A 96 -13.14 -1.25 17.84
CA LYS A 96 -14.48 -1.38 18.44
C LYS A 96 -15.58 -0.98 17.45
N PHE A 97 -15.41 0.10 16.71
CA PHE A 97 -16.35 0.57 15.69
C PHE A 97 -16.60 -0.50 14.60
N VAL A 98 -15.55 -1.21 14.18
CA VAL A 98 -15.68 -2.36 13.26
C VAL A 98 -16.34 -3.55 13.95
N ALA A 99 -15.96 -3.88 15.18
CA ALA A 99 -16.55 -4.99 15.93
C ALA A 99 -18.07 -4.79 16.18
N ASP A 100 -18.49 -3.56 16.40
CA ASP A 100 -19.90 -3.16 16.54
C ASP A 100 -20.65 -3.09 15.19
N LYS A 101 -19.97 -3.38 14.07
CA LYS A 101 -20.49 -3.35 12.70
C LYS A 101 -20.90 -1.94 12.20
N ASP A 102 -20.40 -0.89 12.83
CA ASP A 102 -20.58 0.49 12.35
C ASP A 102 -19.74 0.77 11.08
N ALA A 103 -18.67 0.01 10.86
CA ALA A 103 -17.97 -0.15 9.61
C ALA A 103 -17.75 -1.63 9.29
N LYS A 104 -17.59 -1.98 8.01
CA LYS A 104 -17.25 -3.35 7.59
C LYS A 104 -15.77 -3.64 7.79
N GLN A 105 -14.92 -2.64 7.61
CA GLN A 105 -13.47 -2.76 7.68
C GLN A 105 -12.82 -1.42 8.02
N ARG A 106 -11.65 -1.51 8.63
CA ARG A 106 -10.72 -0.42 8.88
C ARG A 106 -9.48 -0.59 8.01
N PHE A 107 -8.98 0.51 7.45
CA PHE A 107 -7.74 0.52 6.68
C PHE A 107 -6.73 1.45 7.31
N ASP A 108 -5.44 1.06 7.31
CA ASP A 108 -4.34 1.95 7.64
C ASP A 108 -4.15 2.98 6.53
N VAL A 109 -4.02 4.26 6.88
CA VAL A 109 -3.83 5.34 5.89
C VAL A 109 -2.41 5.90 5.97
N MET A 110 -2.04 6.38 7.13
CA MET A 110 -0.80 7.10 7.39
C MET A 110 -0.51 7.09 8.88
N TYR A 111 0.66 7.57 9.25
CA TYR A 111 0.98 7.88 10.63
C TYR A 111 1.77 9.19 10.71
N ASN A 112 1.61 9.92 11.79
CA ASN A 112 2.52 10.94 12.27
C ASN A 112 3.09 10.50 13.62
N ASP A 113 3.80 11.35 14.32
CA ASP A 113 4.33 11.00 15.63
C ASP A 113 4.14 12.10 16.66
N PHE A 114 4.22 11.65 17.90
CA PHE A 114 4.46 12.51 19.04
C PHE A 114 5.95 12.57 19.34
N ILE A 115 6.35 13.69 19.89
CA ILE A 115 7.71 13.93 20.38
C ILE A 115 7.62 14.47 21.81
N ILE A 116 8.68 14.24 22.59
CA ILE A 116 8.82 14.90 23.89
C ILE A 116 9.79 16.05 23.70
N VAL A 117 9.29 17.25 23.96
CA VAL A 117 10.10 18.46 23.98
C VAL A 117 10.29 18.94 25.39
N GLY A 118 11.37 19.67 25.63
CA GLY A 118 11.69 20.22 26.93
C GLY A 118 12.80 21.27 26.83
N PRO A 119 13.21 21.84 27.97
CA PRO A 119 14.25 22.86 27.99
C PRO A 119 15.55 22.34 27.37
N LYS A 120 16.24 23.18 26.61
CA LYS A 120 17.53 22.83 25.96
C LYS A 120 18.59 22.30 26.93
N ALA A 121 18.53 22.73 28.20
CA ALA A 121 19.46 22.27 29.25
C ALA A 121 19.18 20.84 29.72
N ASP A 122 17.99 20.29 29.40
CA ASP A 122 17.56 18.92 29.75
C ASP A 122 17.89 18.50 31.19
N PRO A 123 17.37 19.18 32.22
CA PRO A 123 17.73 18.88 33.62
C PRO A 123 17.36 17.45 34.04
N ALA A 124 16.35 16.85 33.47
CA ALA A 124 15.98 15.45 33.72
C ALA A 124 16.84 14.45 32.93
N LYS A 125 17.66 14.91 31.96
CA LYS A 125 18.56 14.08 31.14
C LYS A 125 17.83 12.98 30.36
N ILE A 126 16.73 13.33 29.70
CA ILE A 126 15.94 12.38 28.89
C ILE A 126 16.43 12.25 27.46
N ALA A 127 17.28 13.16 26.99
CA ALA A 127 17.81 13.12 25.63
C ALA A 127 18.53 11.80 25.36
N GLY A 128 18.17 11.16 24.23
CA GLY A 128 18.76 9.88 23.84
C GLY A 128 18.17 8.65 24.53
N MET A 129 17.20 8.79 25.39
CA MET A 129 16.45 7.66 25.95
C MET A 129 15.71 6.89 24.84
N LYS A 130 15.49 5.58 25.04
CA LYS A 130 14.92 4.70 24.03
C LYS A 130 13.39 4.69 24.03
N THR A 131 12.76 4.92 25.20
CA THR A 131 11.30 4.82 25.32
C THR A 131 10.72 6.04 26.04
N ALA A 132 9.55 6.48 25.61
CA ALA A 132 8.78 7.54 26.26
C ALA A 132 8.40 7.17 27.72
N LYS A 133 8.17 5.89 27.98
CA LYS A 133 7.95 5.36 29.32
C LYS A 133 9.12 5.72 30.26
N ASP A 134 10.35 5.43 29.85
CA ASP A 134 11.52 5.69 30.67
C ASP A 134 11.74 7.19 30.86
N ALA A 135 11.56 7.98 29.79
CA ALA A 135 11.66 9.44 29.87
C ALA A 135 10.62 10.03 30.83
N PHE A 136 9.38 9.61 30.76
CA PHE A 136 8.32 10.06 31.65
C PHE A 136 8.61 9.68 33.11
N LYS A 137 9.11 8.45 33.32
CA LYS A 137 9.51 8.02 34.66
C LYS A 137 10.62 8.91 35.23
N VAL A 138 11.66 9.22 34.46
CA VAL A 138 12.77 10.07 34.91
C VAL A 138 12.31 11.50 35.17
N ILE A 139 11.41 12.06 34.35
CA ILE A 139 10.81 13.38 34.58
C ILE A 139 10.08 13.40 35.92
N ALA A 140 9.27 12.37 36.22
CA ALA A 140 8.56 12.27 37.48
C ALA A 140 9.52 12.09 38.68
N ASP A 141 10.50 11.19 38.57
CA ASP A 141 11.49 10.89 39.64
C ASP A 141 12.31 12.14 39.98
N SER A 142 12.67 12.95 38.99
CA SER A 142 13.38 14.22 39.15
C SER A 142 12.48 15.39 39.57
N LYS A 143 11.15 15.18 39.57
CA LYS A 143 10.16 16.24 39.81
C LYS A 143 10.33 17.45 38.87
N SER A 144 10.84 17.21 37.67
CA SER A 144 11.00 18.25 36.65
C SER A 144 9.64 18.74 36.15
N PRO A 145 9.45 20.06 35.91
CA PRO A 145 8.17 20.59 35.47
C PRO A 145 7.67 19.90 34.20
N PHE A 146 6.42 19.43 34.21
CA PHE A 146 5.75 18.84 33.07
C PHE A 146 4.44 19.57 32.78
N ALA A 147 4.23 19.97 31.54
CA ALA A 147 3.00 20.59 31.07
C ALA A 147 2.17 19.56 30.30
N SER A 148 0.97 19.32 30.80
CA SER A 148 -0.07 18.51 30.13
C SER A 148 -1.11 19.42 29.51
N ARG A 149 -1.61 19.04 28.35
CA ARG A 149 -2.79 19.72 27.78
C ARG A 149 -3.98 19.68 28.75
N GLY A 150 -4.24 18.55 29.37
CA GLY A 150 -5.32 18.40 30.35
C GLY A 150 -6.74 18.61 29.80
N ASP A 151 -6.93 18.56 28.47
CA ASP A 151 -8.13 18.96 27.74
C ASP A 151 -8.91 17.79 27.12
N LYS A 152 -8.55 16.55 27.48
CA LYS A 152 -9.13 15.30 26.94
C LYS A 152 -8.93 15.11 25.44
N SER A 153 -8.01 15.83 24.82
CA SER A 153 -7.62 15.65 23.40
C SER A 153 -6.91 14.34 23.15
N GLY A 154 -6.66 14.04 21.85
CA GLY A 154 -5.85 12.88 21.44
C GLY A 154 -4.44 12.91 22.03
N THR A 155 -3.78 14.08 22.06
CA THR A 155 -2.45 14.27 22.68
C THR A 155 -2.51 14.02 24.18
N ASN A 156 -3.51 14.57 24.87
CA ASN A 156 -3.69 14.33 26.30
C ASN A 156 -3.99 12.85 26.60
N SER A 157 -4.82 12.20 25.79
CA SER A 157 -5.10 10.76 25.92
C SER A 157 -3.84 9.92 25.70
N LYS A 158 -2.98 10.27 24.73
CA LYS A 158 -1.69 9.63 24.48
C LYS A 158 -0.75 9.82 25.68
N GLU A 159 -0.61 11.02 26.16
CA GLU A 159 0.18 11.36 27.34
C GLU A 159 -0.22 10.51 28.55
N LEU A 160 -1.52 10.49 28.89
CA LEU A 160 -2.06 9.69 30.00
C LEU A 160 -1.80 8.19 29.80
N SER A 161 -1.86 7.70 28.57
CA SER A 161 -1.54 6.30 28.26
C SER A 161 -0.07 5.97 28.53
N ILE A 162 0.85 6.90 28.24
CA ILE A 162 2.28 6.73 28.55
C ILE A 162 2.50 6.74 30.06
N TRP A 163 1.90 7.71 30.78
CA TRP A 163 1.95 7.74 32.25
C TRP A 163 1.47 6.42 32.86
N ALA A 164 0.36 5.87 32.39
CA ALA A 164 -0.16 4.59 32.87
C ALA A 164 0.85 3.44 32.73
N THR A 165 1.69 3.44 31.67
CA THR A 165 2.75 2.42 31.51
C THR A 165 3.87 2.53 32.53
N THR A 166 4.06 3.71 33.14
CA THR A 166 5.06 3.94 34.20
C THR A 166 4.57 3.50 35.58
N GLY A 167 3.27 3.27 35.73
CA GLY A 167 2.64 3.06 37.05
C GLY A 167 2.42 4.35 37.84
N ILE A 168 2.71 5.52 37.25
CA ILE A 168 2.56 6.84 37.89
C ILE A 168 1.28 7.48 37.36
N THR A 169 0.46 8.02 38.23
CA THR A 169 -0.70 8.86 37.88
C THR A 169 -0.44 10.27 38.39
N PRO A 170 0.16 11.14 37.57
CA PRO A 170 0.47 12.50 38.02
C PRO A 170 -0.80 13.30 38.19
N THR A 171 -0.81 14.12 39.21
CA THR A 171 -1.94 15.03 39.51
C THR A 171 -1.40 16.42 39.81
N LYS A 172 -2.27 17.41 39.90
CA LYS A 172 -1.89 18.77 40.21
C LYS A 172 -1.19 18.86 41.58
N GLU A 173 -1.53 17.99 42.50
CA GLU A 173 -0.93 17.90 43.84
C GLU A 173 0.51 17.37 43.81
N SER A 174 0.95 16.80 42.67
CA SER A 174 2.33 16.36 42.51
C SER A 174 3.34 17.53 42.52
N GLY A 175 2.88 18.76 42.28
CA GLY A 175 3.66 19.99 42.35
C GLY A 175 4.56 20.26 41.14
N TRP A 176 4.82 19.24 40.30
CA TRP A 176 5.60 19.34 39.06
C TRP A 176 4.74 19.11 37.81
N TYR A 177 3.55 18.63 37.94
CA TYR A 177 2.63 18.32 36.84
C TYR A 177 1.56 19.41 36.69
N ASN A 178 1.50 20.05 35.54
CA ASN A 178 0.62 21.17 35.23
C ASN A 178 -0.40 20.79 34.15
N ALA A 179 -1.61 20.42 34.53
CA ALA A 179 -2.72 20.21 33.60
C ALA A 179 -3.38 21.56 33.28
N LEU A 180 -3.17 22.04 32.05
CA LEU A 180 -3.49 23.43 31.66
C LEU A 180 -4.93 23.60 31.19
N GLY A 181 -5.56 22.56 30.63
CA GLY A 181 -6.87 22.68 30.00
C GLY A 181 -6.85 23.49 28.70
N GLN A 182 -5.72 23.51 27.97
CA GLN A 182 -5.46 24.38 26.84
C GLN A 182 -5.07 23.58 25.57
N GLY A 183 -5.06 24.28 24.42
CA GLY A 183 -4.59 23.75 23.14
C GLY A 183 -3.09 23.45 23.13
N MET A 184 -2.62 22.76 22.06
CA MET A 184 -1.20 22.36 21.97
C MET A 184 -0.28 23.58 21.84
N GLY A 185 -0.71 24.60 21.11
CA GLY A 185 0.07 25.83 20.94
C GLY A 185 0.34 26.54 22.25
N GLU A 186 -0.70 26.75 23.06
CA GLU A 186 -0.62 27.38 24.38
C GLU A 186 0.21 26.54 25.35
N THR A 187 0.06 25.20 25.27
CA THR A 187 0.87 24.26 26.09
C THR A 187 2.35 24.37 25.75
N LEU A 188 2.71 24.51 24.48
CA LEU A 188 4.10 24.70 24.04
C LEU A 188 4.67 26.05 24.52
N LEU A 189 3.89 27.15 24.39
CA LEU A 189 4.30 28.47 24.90
C LEU A 189 4.53 28.43 26.42
N PHE A 190 3.59 27.85 27.17
CA PHE A 190 3.77 27.64 28.60
C PHE A 190 5.02 26.82 28.91
N SER A 191 5.25 25.71 28.18
CA SER A 191 6.43 24.86 28.35
C SER A 191 7.72 25.64 28.10
N ASN A 192 7.75 26.51 27.09
CA ASN A 192 8.88 27.35 26.80
C ASN A 192 9.17 28.33 27.94
N GLU A 193 8.15 29.03 28.45
CA GLU A 193 8.27 30.00 29.55
C GLU A 193 8.67 29.35 30.86
N GLN A 194 8.02 28.23 31.21
CA GLN A 194 8.24 27.52 32.49
C GLN A 194 9.38 26.51 32.45
N LYS A 195 10.08 26.39 31.30
CA LYS A 195 11.12 25.36 31.07
C LYS A 195 10.61 23.95 31.43
N ALA A 196 9.37 23.65 31.04
CA ALA A 196 8.71 22.40 31.31
C ALA A 196 8.86 21.42 30.14
N TYR A 197 8.85 20.12 30.47
CA TYR A 197 8.68 19.06 29.49
C TYR A 197 7.23 18.95 29.05
N THR A 198 6.98 18.55 27.81
CA THR A 198 5.64 18.27 27.31
C THR A 198 5.66 17.25 26.18
N LEU A 199 4.55 16.53 26.02
CA LEU A 199 4.27 15.73 24.84
C LEU A 199 3.55 16.58 23.80
N THR A 200 4.02 16.57 22.56
CA THR A 200 3.40 17.30 21.46
C THR A 200 3.43 16.48 20.18
N ASP A 201 2.51 16.72 19.27
CA ASP A 201 2.68 16.27 17.90
C ASP A 201 3.81 17.08 17.22
N ARG A 202 4.58 16.40 16.36
CA ARG A 202 5.71 17.01 15.66
C ARG A 202 5.30 18.20 14.79
N GLY A 203 4.14 18.11 14.12
CA GLY A 203 3.67 19.16 13.22
C GLY A 203 3.44 20.47 13.94
N THR A 204 2.77 20.47 15.08
CA THR A 204 2.54 21.67 15.89
C THR A 204 3.86 22.27 16.40
N TYR A 205 4.77 21.41 16.90
CA TYR A 205 6.09 21.89 17.34
C TYR A 205 6.85 22.59 16.21
N LEU A 206 6.94 21.97 15.03
CA LEU A 206 7.64 22.55 13.87
C LEU A 206 6.99 23.87 13.40
N ALA A 207 5.65 23.94 13.40
CA ALA A 207 4.92 25.15 13.02
C ALA A 207 5.16 26.32 14.00
N MET A 208 5.53 26.03 15.24
CA MET A 208 5.75 27.04 16.29
C MET A 208 7.22 27.21 16.68
N GLN A 209 8.13 26.49 16.08
CA GLN A 209 9.54 26.40 16.49
C GLN A 209 10.21 27.76 16.68
N ASP A 210 9.91 28.72 15.81
CA ASP A 210 10.44 30.08 15.91
C ASP A 210 10.01 30.84 17.17
N LYS A 211 8.89 30.42 17.79
CA LYS A 211 8.33 30.99 19.03
C LYS A 211 8.78 30.23 20.29
N LEU A 212 9.58 29.19 20.13
CA LEU A 212 9.97 28.27 21.20
C LEU A 212 11.49 28.21 21.37
N PRO A 213 12.17 29.37 21.59
CA PRO A 213 13.62 29.45 21.58
C PRO A 213 14.31 28.63 22.68
N ASP A 214 13.63 28.31 23.78
CA ASP A 214 14.19 27.57 24.92
C ASP A 214 13.89 26.06 24.90
N LEU A 215 13.01 25.61 23.99
CA LEU A 215 12.68 24.19 23.83
C LEU A 215 13.52 23.51 22.76
N SER A 216 13.70 22.23 22.94
CA SER A 216 14.26 21.32 21.92
C SER A 216 13.56 19.97 21.93
N VAL A 217 13.64 19.22 20.82
CA VAL A 217 13.22 17.83 20.74
C VAL A 217 14.22 16.99 21.52
N LEU A 218 13.78 16.35 22.59
CA LEU A 218 14.61 15.51 23.45
C LEU A 218 14.37 14.02 23.18
N MET A 219 13.13 13.67 22.77
CA MET A 219 12.77 12.33 22.29
C MET A 219 11.96 12.38 21.01
N GLY A 220 12.10 11.35 20.18
CA GLY A 220 11.45 11.22 18.89
C GLY A 220 12.35 11.54 17.70
N GLY A 221 13.61 11.96 17.95
CA GLY A 221 14.58 12.30 16.91
C GLY A 221 14.23 13.59 16.15
N LYS A 222 15.09 14.00 15.23
CA LYS A 222 14.91 15.21 14.41
C LYS A 222 13.80 15.04 13.38
N THR A 223 13.63 13.83 12.88
CA THR A 223 12.61 13.46 11.91
C THR A 223 11.79 12.29 12.43
N LEU A 224 10.62 12.06 11.83
CA LEU A 224 9.79 10.92 12.18
C LEU A 224 10.50 9.58 11.91
N ALA A 225 11.32 9.50 10.87
CA ALA A 225 12.11 8.30 10.56
C ALA A 225 13.11 7.94 11.67
N GLU A 226 13.56 8.92 12.46
CA GLU A 226 14.45 8.73 13.60
C GLU A 226 13.70 8.33 14.88
N ASN A 227 12.36 8.49 14.92
CA ASN A 227 11.56 8.08 16.07
C ASN A 227 11.45 6.55 16.13
N LYS A 228 12.20 5.95 17.05
CA LYS A 228 12.26 4.49 17.21
C LYS A 228 11.30 3.95 18.27
N ASP A 229 10.60 4.83 19.00
CA ASP A 229 9.62 4.43 19.99
C ASP A 229 8.22 4.30 19.33
N SER A 230 7.79 3.06 19.12
CA SER A 230 6.48 2.77 18.56
C SER A 230 5.32 3.33 19.40
N SER A 231 5.53 3.56 20.71
CA SER A 231 4.51 4.16 21.58
C SER A 231 4.24 5.63 21.25
N LEU A 232 5.18 6.30 20.58
CA LEU A 232 5.04 7.68 20.11
C LEU A 232 4.43 7.78 18.71
N LEU A 233 4.30 6.68 17.97
CA LEU A 233 3.64 6.69 16.68
C LEU A 233 2.13 6.89 16.85
N ASN A 234 1.54 7.59 15.88
CA ASN A 234 0.13 7.94 15.86
C ASN A 234 -0.50 7.50 14.52
N PRO A 235 -0.88 6.22 14.42
CA PRO A 235 -1.46 5.67 13.19
C PRO A 235 -2.89 6.14 12.97
N TYR A 236 -3.21 6.50 11.73
CA TYR A 236 -4.54 6.89 11.26
C TYR A 236 -5.23 5.75 10.54
N GLY A 237 -6.52 5.58 10.82
CA GLY A 237 -7.41 4.67 10.10
C GLY A 237 -8.50 5.41 9.34
N VAL A 238 -8.88 4.86 8.19
CA VAL A 238 -10.06 5.27 7.43
C VAL A 238 -11.09 4.15 7.44
N MET A 239 -12.38 4.53 7.57
CA MET A 239 -13.51 3.59 7.63
C MET A 239 -14.72 4.21 6.94
N ALA A 240 -15.30 3.52 5.95
CA ALA A 240 -16.63 3.86 5.46
C ALA A 240 -17.68 3.36 6.45
N VAL A 241 -18.67 4.20 6.75
CA VAL A 241 -19.79 3.82 7.62
C VAL A 241 -20.63 2.75 6.93
N ASN A 242 -21.05 1.74 7.68
CA ASN A 242 -21.73 0.59 7.15
C ASN A 242 -23.19 0.92 6.74
N PRO A 243 -23.53 0.88 5.41
CA PRO A 243 -24.88 1.18 4.94
C PRO A 243 -25.94 0.17 5.40
N ASP A 244 -25.53 -1.06 5.72
CA ASP A 244 -26.48 -2.09 6.19
C ASP A 244 -27.02 -1.74 7.59
N LYS A 245 -26.25 -0.99 8.38
CA LYS A 245 -26.65 -0.50 9.71
C LYS A 245 -27.19 0.93 9.64
N HIS A 246 -26.71 1.74 8.70
CA HIS A 246 -27.03 3.16 8.53
C HIS A 246 -27.44 3.47 7.08
N PRO A 247 -28.70 3.18 6.67
CA PRO A 247 -29.14 3.31 5.27
C PRO A 247 -29.07 4.72 4.68
N GLY A 248 -28.92 5.76 5.53
CA GLY A 248 -28.84 7.17 5.09
C GLY A 248 -27.45 7.65 4.69
N VAL A 249 -26.40 6.80 4.76
CA VAL A 249 -25.04 7.18 4.41
C VAL A 249 -24.79 7.05 2.90
N ASN A 250 -23.95 7.94 2.37
CA ASN A 250 -23.51 7.87 0.97
C ASN A 250 -22.37 6.84 0.82
N SER A 251 -22.75 5.55 0.83
CA SER A 251 -21.77 4.45 0.84
C SER A 251 -20.92 4.38 -0.42
N GLU A 252 -21.47 4.74 -1.58
CA GLU A 252 -20.72 4.73 -2.85
C GLU A 252 -19.59 5.76 -2.83
N LEU A 253 -19.91 7.00 -2.45
CA LEU A 253 -18.91 8.07 -2.41
C LEU A 253 -17.93 7.87 -1.26
N ALA A 254 -18.39 7.30 -0.13
CA ALA A 254 -17.52 6.92 0.99
C ALA A 254 -16.50 5.85 0.59
N GLN A 255 -16.90 4.83 -0.19
CA GLN A 255 -15.97 3.82 -0.68
C GLN A 255 -14.96 4.42 -1.68
N LYS A 256 -15.42 5.29 -2.61
CA LYS A 256 -14.51 6.03 -3.50
C LYS A 256 -13.49 6.86 -2.72
N PHE A 257 -13.89 7.45 -1.60
CA PHE A 257 -12.97 8.18 -0.73
C PHE A 257 -11.94 7.27 -0.07
N VAL A 258 -12.37 6.11 0.43
CA VAL A 258 -11.46 5.10 1.00
C VAL A 258 -10.46 4.64 -0.05
N ASP A 259 -10.91 4.24 -1.24
CA ASP A 259 -10.03 3.76 -2.31
C ASP A 259 -9.04 4.85 -2.75
N TRP A 260 -9.53 6.09 -2.88
CA TRP A 260 -8.70 7.23 -3.26
C TRP A 260 -7.62 7.57 -2.23
N ILE A 261 -7.95 7.64 -0.94
CA ILE A 261 -6.96 8.00 0.09
C ILE A 261 -5.91 6.90 0.30
N LEU A 262 -6.27 5.64 -0.01
CA LEU A 262 -5.37 4.49 0.07
C LEU A 262 -4.51 4.31 -1.19
N SER A 263 -4.88 4.95 -2.31
CA SER A 263 -4.20 4.80 -3.59
C SER A 263 -2.73 5.24 -3.51
N ALA A 264 -1.86 4.56 -4.28
CA ALA A 264 -0.43 4.85 -4.27
C ALA A 264 -0.09 6.31 -4.57
N ASP A 265 -0.83 6.96 -5.49
CA ASP A 265 -0.60 8.36 -5.86
C ASP A 265 -0.98 9.32 -4.72
N MET A 266 -2.12 9.09 -4.05
CA MET A 266 -2.53 9.90 -2.91
C MET A 266 -1.63 9.68 -1.70
N GLN A 267 -1.22 8.45 -1.45
CA GLN A 267 -0.26 8.13 -0.40
C GLN A 267 1.09 8.85 -0.63
N LYS A 268 1.54 8.95 -1.87
CA LYS A 268 2.72 9.73 -2.25
C LYS A 268 2.54 11.22 -1.97
N LYS A 269 1.34 11.76 -2.29
CA LYS A 269 0.98 13.15 -2.01
C LYS A 269 0.96 13.41 -0.50
N ILE A 270 0.36 12.53 0.30
CA ILE A 270 0.40 12.57 1.77
C ILE A 270 1.85 12.59 2.27
N GLY A 271 2.70 11.69 1.73
CA GLY A 271 4.11 11.59 2.10
C GLY A 271 4.97 12.79 1.71
N SER A 272 4.50 13.69 0.84
CA SER A 272 5.19 14.93 0.50
C SER A 272 4.75 16.12 1.36
N TYR A 273 3.65 15.98 2.12
CA TYR A 273 3.09 17.10 2.87
C TYR A 273 4.04 17.60 3.96
N GLY A 274 4.30 18.89 3.96
CA GLY A 274 5.19 19.56 4.92
C GLY A 274 6.65 19.63 4.49
N ALA A 275 7.09 18.86 3.48
CA ALA A 275 8.49 18.80 3.08
C ALA A 275 9.05 20.17 2.67
N ASP A 276 8.30 20.93 1.88
CA ASP A 276 8.72 22.26 1.42
C ASP A 276 8.79 23.28 2.57
N LYS A 277 7.87 23.17 3.54
CA LYS A 277 7.76 24.14 4.64
C LYS A 277 8.68 23.82 5.81
N PHE A 278 8.86 22.53 6.14
CA PHE A 278 9.54 22.08 7.35
C PHE A 278 10.81 21.29 7.07
N GLY A 279 11.19 21.12 5.79
CA GLY A 279 12.32 20.30 5.39
C GLY A 279 12.12 18.79 5.64
N GLN A 280 10.91 18.38 6.03
CA GLN A 280 10.55 16.99 6.29
C GLN A 280 9.04 16.78 6.13
N SER A 281 8.65 15.57 5.75
CA SER A 281 7.25 15.17 5.74
C SER A 281 6.66 15.15 7.16
N LEU A 282 5.40 15.61 7.29
CA LEU A 282 4.66 15.55 8.56
C LEU A 282 3.83 14.26 8.69
N PHE A 283 3.54 13.57 7.58
CA PHE A 283 2.80 12.32 7.57
C PHE A 283 3.53 11.28 6.74
N TYR A 284 3.56 10.05 7.24
CA TYR A 284 4.15 8.92 6.54
C TYR A 284 3.05 8.00 6.04
N PRO A 285 3.03 7.72 4.74
CA PRO A 285 2.10 6.80 4.14
C PRO A 285 2.16 5.41 4.75
N SER A 286 1.00 4.77 4.91
CA SER A 286 0.93 3.48 5.58
C SER A 286 -0.19 2.58 5.08
N SER A 287 -0.84 2.92 3.94
CA SER A 287 -1.79 2.00 3.32
C SER A 287 -1.09 0.70 2.90
N ASP A 288 -1.84 -0.40 2.90
CA ASP A 288 -1.28 -1.68 2.48
C ASP A 288 -0.83 -1.66 1.02
N GLU A 289 -1.56 -0.95 0.16
CA GLU A 289 -1.15 -0.73 -1.23
C GLU A 289 0.20 -0.02 -1.30
N TYR A 290 0.38 1.07 -0.56
CA TYR A 290 1.63 1.82 -0.54
C TYR A 290 2.80 1.03 0.03
N LYS A 291 2.58 0.28 1.13
CA LYS A 291 3.60 -0.61 1.73
C LYS A 291 3.99 -1.71 0.76
N ALA A 292 3.00 -2.33 0.12
CA ALA A 292 3.22 -3.37 -0.89
C ALA A 292 4.00 -2.87 -2.11
N THR A 293 3.93 -1.57 -2.42
CA THR A 293 4.66 -0.97 -3.53
C THR A 293 6.10 -0.61 -3.20
N ARG A 294 6.52 -0.69 -1.93
CA ARG A 294 7.84 -0.20 -1.48
C ARG A 294 8.63 -1.17 -0.62
N GLU A 295 8.00 -2.21 -0.12
CA GLU A 295 8.64 -3.17 0.77
C GLU A 295 8.25 -4.58 0.37
N VAL A 296 9.23 -5.47 0.35
CA VAL A 296 9.00 -6.91 0.19
C VAL A 296 9.58 -7.64 1.38
N THR A 297 8.77 -8.51 2.01
CA THR A 297 9.24 -9.35 3.11
C THR A 297 9.57 -10.74 2.59
N VAL A 298 10.80 -11.17 2.83
CA VAL A 298 11.28 -12.52 2.54
C VAL A 298 11.28 -13.35 3.82
N LYS A 299 10.69 -14.53 3.77
CA LYS A 299 10.62 -15.49 4.89
C LYS A 299 11.18 -16.85 4.50
N ASN A 300 11.98 -17.44 5.38
CA ASN A 300 12.44 -18.83 5.29
C ASN A 300 12.39 -19.46 6.69
N GLY A 301 11.31 -20.18 6.98
CA GLY A 301 11.02 -20.65 8.34
C GLY A 301 10.90 -19.48 9.32
N ASP A 302 11.69 -19.52 10.40
CA ASP A 302 11.69 -18.46 11.43
C ASP A 302 12.48 -17.22 11.03
N LYS A 303 13.25 -17.27 9.94
CA LYS A 303 14.00 -16.13 9.44
C LYS A 303 13.10 -15.25 8.59
N SER A 304 13.16 -13.94 8.84
CA SER A 304 12.41 -12.95 8.08
C SER A 304 13.23 -11.67 7.90
N LYS A 305 13.23 -11.13 6.68
CA LYS A 305 13.84 -9.83 6.37
C LYS A 305 12.94 -9.05 5.43
N THR A 306 12.70 -7.79 5.77
CA THR A 306 12.00 -6.83 4.91
C THR A 306 13.01 -5.97 4.17
N PHE A 307 12.82 -5.85 2.87
CA PHE A 307 13.60 -4.98 1.98
C PHE A 307 12.73 -3.81 1.56
N THR A 308 13.21 -2.61 1.77
CA THR A 308 12.63 -1.39 1.20
C THR A 308 13.04 -1.25 -0.26
N LEU A 309 12.39 -0.35 -1.01
CA LEU A 309 12.83 -0.03 -2.38
C LEU A 309 14.30 0.44 -2.40
N ALA A 310 14.74 1.19 -1.40
CA ALA A 310 16.14 1.63 -1.28
C ALA A 310 17.11 0.46 -1.08
N ASP A 311 16.73 -0.54 -0.26
CA ASP A 311 17.53 -1.76 -0.09
C ASP A 311 17.63 -2.55 -1.40
N LEU A 312 16.55 -2.65 -2.16
CA LEU A 312 16.54 -3.32 -3.46
C LEU A 312 17.39 -2.57 -4.50
N GLN A 313 17.35 -1.24 -4.49
CA GLN A 313 18.17 -0.40 -5.38
C GLN A 313 19.66 -0.41 -5.02
N ALA A 314 20.01 -0.77 -3.79
CA ALA A 314 21.40 -0.96 -3.34
C ALA A 314 21.99 -2.30 -3.82
N LEU A 315 21.17 -3.27 -4.23
CA LEU A 315 21.62 -4.52 -4.83
C LEU A 315 22.07 -4.29 -6.28
N PRO A 316 22.89 -5.19 -6.86
CA PRO A 316 23.28 -5.11 -8.26
C PRO A 316 22.07 -5.05 -9.19
N LYS A 317 21.92 -3.95 -9.92
CA LYS A 317 20.83 -3.78 -10.90
C LYS A 317 21.02 -4.72 -12.07
N GLN A 318 20.02 -5.54 -12.32
CA GLN A 318 19.95 -6.46 -13.45
C GLN A 318 18.86 -6.00 -14.43
N THR A 319 18.94 -6.46 -15.68
CA THR A 319 18.02 -6.03 -16.75
C THR A 319 17.62 -7.22 -17.62
N ILE A 320 16.32 -7.37 -17.86
CA ILE A 320 15.74 -8.26 -18.85
C ILE A 320 15.28 -7.40 -20.02
N LYS A 321 15.90 -7.58 -21.20
CA LYS A 321 15.67 -6.72 -22.37
C LYS A 321 14.74 -7.37 -23.38
N ASP A 322 13.89 -6.55 -23.98
CA ASP A 322 13.14 -6.83 -25.22
C ASP A 322 12.37 -8.15 -25.22
N ILE A 323 11.89 -8.57 -24.05
CA ILE A 323 11.08 -9.78 -23.94
C ILE A 323 9.64 -9.45 -24.27
N GLU A 324 9.06 -10.23 -25.18
CA GLU A 324 7.66 -10.19 -25.53
C GLU A 324 6.88 -11.20 -24.70
N PHE A 325 5.96 -10.70 -23.86
CA PHE A 325 5.07 -11.54 -23.07
C PHE A 325 3.68 -11.59 -23.70
N THR A 326 3.02 -12.72 -23.51
CA THR A 326 1.64 -12.92 -23.95
C THR A 326 0.74 -13.03 -22.73
N GLY A 327 -0.25 -12.15 -22.61
CA GLY A 327 -1.29 -12.25 -21.60
C GLY A 327 -2.32 -13.32 -21.97
N HIS A 328 -2.69 -14.19 -21.03
CA HIS A 328 -3.66 -15.27 -21.28
C HIS A 328 -4.98 -14.84 -21.92
N LYS A 329 -5.46 -13.64 -21.59
CA LYS A 329 -6.73 -13.09 -22.12
C LYS A 329 -6.53 -11.91 -23.10
N LYS A 330 -5.35 -11.31 -23.13
CA LYS A 330 -5.10 -10.06 -23.87
C LYS A 330 -4.21 -10.24 -25.09
N GLY A 331 -3.68 -11.43 -25.33
CA GLY A 331 -2.72 -11.65 -26.40
C GLY A 331 -1.35 -11.00 -26.13
N PRO A 332 -0.55 -10.74 -27.17
CA PRO A 332 0.78 -10.14 -27.02
C PRO A 332 0.73 -8.78 -26.30
N LEU A 333 1.59 -8.60 -25.29
CA LEU A 333 1.67 -7.38 -24.49
C LEU A 333 2.75 -6.41 -24.99
N GLY A 334 3.40 -6.75 -26.11
CA GLY A 334 4.52 -6.00 -26.69
C GLY A 334 5.84 -6.29 -26.00
N LYS A 335 6.91 -5.71 -26.55
CA LYS A 335 8.27 -5.85 -26.02
C LYS A 335 8.53 -4.78 -24.98
N ASN A 336 9.01 -5.19 -23.82
CA ASN A 336 9.37 -4.28 -22.73
C ASN A 336 10.74 -4.66 -22.16
N THR A 337 11.42 -3.67 -21.59
CA THR A 337 12.68 -3.85 -20.87
C THR A 337 12.43 -3.63 -19.37
N TRP A 338 12.77 -4.62 -18.56
CA TRP A 338 12.58 -4.59 -17.13
C TRP A 338 13.91 -4.50 -16.41
N ALA A 339 13.99 -3.70 -15.36
CA ALA A 339 15.20 -3.61 -14.55
C ALA A 339 14.87 -3.60 -13.05
N GLY A 340 15.71 -4.27 -12.27
CA GLY A 340 15.52 -4.43 -10.84
C GLY A 340 16.63 -5.22 -10.18
N ALA A 341 16.37 -5.63 -8.91
CA ALA A 341 17.22 -6.55 -8.21
C ALA A 341 16.93 -8.00 -8.64
N SER A 342 17.95 -8.83 -8.76
CA SER A 342 17.77 -10.26 -8.96
C SER A 342 17.04 -10.85 -7.76
N LEU A 343 16.00 -11.66 -7.98
CA LEU A 343 15.31 -12.36 -6.90
C LEU A 343 16.28 -13.25 -6.11
N LYS A 344 17.25 -13.85 -6.78
CA LYS A 344 18.32 -14.62 -6.15
C LYS A 344 19.11 -13.78 -5.12
N ASP A 345 19.52 -12.57 -5.49
CA ASP A 345 20.28 -11.69 -4.58
C ASP A 345 19.44 -11.24 -3.39
N VAL A 346 18.15 -10.99 -3.61
CA VAL A 346 17.20 -10.65 -2.54
C VAL A 346 17.04 -11.80 -1.57
N LEU A 347 16.87 -13.04 -2.05
CA LEU A 347 16.78 -14.24 -1.22
C LEU A 347 18.06 -14.45 -0.42
N LEU A 348 19.23 -14.36 -1.06
CA LEU A 348 20.54 -14.48 -0.37
C LEU A 348 20.77 -13.37 0.63
N GLY A 349 20.29 -12.16 0.33
CA GLY A 349 20.33 -11.04 1.28
C GLY A 349 19.46 -11.25 2.52
N ALA A 350 18.42 -12.08 2.42
CA ALA A 350 17.58 -12.48 3.55
C ALA A 350 18.16 -13.66 4.32
N ASP A 351 18.60 -14.70 3.58
CA ASP A 351 19.22 -15.90 4.16
C ASP A 351 20.28 -16.48 3.19
N PRO A 352 21.57 -16.26 3.45
CA PRO A 352 22.65 -16.77 2.61
C PRO A 352 22.65 -18.31 2.44
N THR A 353 22.06 -19.05 3.39
CA THR A 353 22.01 -20.52 3.33
C THR A 353 21.05 -21.04 2.26
N LEU A 354 20.25 -20.17 1.62
CA LEU A 354 19.35 -20.56 0.54
C LEU A 354 20.07 -21.04 -0.71
N SER A 355 21.38 -20.73 -0.88
CA SER A 355 22.18 -21.27 -1.97
C SER A 355 22.55 -22.75 -1.79
N ASP A 356 22.40 -23.32 -0.59
CA ASP A 356 22.78 -24.71 -0.30
C ASP A 356 21.88 -25.71 -1.07
N ALA A 357 22.51 -26.73 -1.67
CA ALA A 357 21.79 -27.78 -2.43
C ALA A 357 20.74 -28.54 -1.61
N LYS A 358 20.82 -28.52 -0.27
CA LYS A 358 19.79 -29.09 0.62
C LYS A 358 18.42 -28.41 0.47
N ASN A 359 18.35 -27.25 -0.17
CA ASN A 359 17.13 -26.51 -0.44
C ASN A 359 16.54 -26.82 -1.82
N ALA A 360 17.08 -27.80 -2.57
CA ALA A 360 16.71 -28.09 -3.96
C ALA A 360 15.21 -28.42 -4.14
N ASP A 361 14.57 -28.97 -3.12
CA ASP A 361 13.13 -29.32 -3.13
C ASP A 361 12.23 -28.14 -2.73
N LYS A 362 12.81 -27.01 -2.36
CA LYS A 362 12.03 -25.86 -1.90
C LYS A 362 11.37 -25.11 -3.06
N ILE A 363 10.21 -24.55 -2.74
CA ILE A 363 9.43 -23.68 -3.62
C ILE A 363 9.47 -22.27 -3.07
N ILE A 364 9.74 -21.31 -3.92
CA ILE A 364 9.67 -19.88 -3.63
C ILE A 364 8.26 -19.40 -4.00
N VAL A 365 7.53 -18.88 -3.03
CA VAL A 365 6.15 -18.40 -3.19
C VAL A 365 6.14 -16.90 -3.05
N ALA A 366 5.92 -16.19 -4.14
CA ALA A 366 5.72 -14.73 -4.14
C ALA A 366 4.22 -14.42 -4.07
N THR A 367 3.84 -13.58 -3.12
CA THR A 367 2.46 -13.15 -2.93
C THR A 367 2.35 -11.65 -3.13
N ALA A 368 1.47 -11.24 -4.03
CA ALA A 368 1.13 -9.84 -4.29
C ALA A 368 0.14 -9.29 -3.26
N SER A 369 -0.01 -7.98 -3.23
CA SER A 369 -0.94 -7.31 -2.30
C SER A 369 -2.42 -7.61 -2.58
N ASP A 370 -2.76 -7.90 -3.84
CA ASP A 370 -4.10 -8.31 -4.27
C ASP A 370 -4.40 -9.80 -4.01
N GLY A 371 -3.44 -10.52 -3.42
CA GLY A 371 -3.56 -11.95 -3.12
C GLY A 371 -3.12 -12.86 -4.27
N TRP A 372 -2.66 -12.32 -5.40
CA TRP A 372 -2.08 -13.16 -6.45
C TRP A 372 -0.84 -13.88 -5.94
N VAL A 373 -0.71 -15.16 -6.28
CA VAL A 373 0.40 -16.02 -5.83
C VAL A 373 1.14 -16.54 -7.06
N SER A 374 2.44 -16.34 -7.08
CA SER A 374 3.35 -16.91 -8.05
C SER A 374 4.32 -17.87 -7.37
N LYS A 375 4.73 -18.94 -8.06
CA LYS A 375 5.59 -19.98 -7.53
C LYS A 375 6.77 -20.21 -8.45
N LEU A 376 7.95 -20.37 -7.86
CA LEU A 376 9.19 -20.73 -8.52
C LEU A 376 9.84 -21.89 -7.79
N ARG A 377 10.51 -22.77 -8.51
CA ARG A 377 11.38 -23.78 -7.89
C ARG A 377 12.70 -23.17 -7.47
N TRP A 378 13.31 -23.73 -6.46
CA TRP A 378 14.67 -23.35 -6.07
C TRP A 378 15.65 -23.49 -7.25
N SER A 379 15.50 -24.56 -8.08
CA SER A 379 16.35 -24.82 -9.24
C SER A 379 16.31 -23.75 -10.32
N GLU A 380 15.24 -22.97 -10.42
CA GLU A 380 15.11 -21.85 -11.36
C GLU A 380 16.02 -20.68 -10.98
N LEU A 381 16.36 -20.53 -9.70
CA LEU A 381 17.20 -19.43 -9.21
C LEU A 381 18.63 -19.87 -8.88
N PHE A 382 18.82 -21.07 -8.37
CA PHE A 382 20.09 -21.54 -7.81
C PHE A 382 20.66 -22.77 -8.54
N GLY A 383 19.86 -23.44 -9.36
CA GLY A 383 20.21 -24.65 -10.08
C GLY A 383 20.24 -24.48 -11.59
N LYS A 384 20.26 -25.63 -12.28
CA LYS A 384 20.00 -25.74 -13.70
C LYS A 384 18.67 -26.48 -13.86
N PRO A 385 17.58 -25.80 -14.26
CA PRO A 385 16.31 -26.48 -14.48
C PRO A 385 16.43 -27.48 -15.63
N ALA A 386 15.72 -28.61 -15.55
CA ALA A 386 15.60 -29.55 -16.67
C ALA A 386 14.89 -28.84 -17.84
N GLY A 387 15.30 -29.13 -19.09
CA GLY A 387 14.76 -28.44 -20.25
C GLY A 387 13.23 -28.53 -20.36
N GLY A 388 12.64 -29.73 -20.18
CA GLY A 388 11.18 -29.89 -20.16
C GLY A 388 10.50 -29.20 -18.99
N GLN A 389 11.14 -29.13 -17.83
CA GLN A 389 10.70 -28.37 -16.67
C GLN A 389 10.67 -26.87 -16.97
N ALA A 390 11.77 -26.32 -17.48
CA ALA A 390 11.88 -24.92 -17.81
C ALA A 390 10.83 -24.48 -18.85
N LEU A 391 10.56 -25.32 -19.83
CA LEU A 391 9.49 -25.09 -20.80
C LEU A 391 8.10 -25.16 -20.15
N ALA A 392 7.82 -26.15 -19.29
CA ALA A 392 6.54 -26.26 -18.59
C ALA A 392 6.25 -25.01 -17.75
N ASP A 393 7.28 -24.45 -17.09
CA ASP A 393 7.17 -23.25 -16.28
C ASP A 393 6.96 -22.02 -17.16
N SER A 394 7.75 -21.86 -18.26
CA SER A 394 7.65 -20.71 -19.16
C SER A 394 6.30 -20.62 -19.89
N TYR A 395 5.62 -21.74 -20.11
CA TYR A 395 4.26 -21.79 -20.67
C TYR A 395 3.15 -21.83 -19.62
N GLY A 396 3.49 -21.75 -18.33
CA GLY A 396 2.53 -21.72 -17.24
C GLY A 396 1.83 -23.07 -16.97
N CYS A 397 2.33 -24.17 -17.51
CA CYS A 397 1.72 -25.50 -17.30
C CYS A 397 1.72 -25.90 -15.83
N SER A 398 2.78 -25.55 -15.10
CA SER A 398 2.95 -25.86 -13.68
C SER A 398 1.96 -25.11 -12.78
N GLU A 399 1.47 -23.94 -13.19
CA GLU A 399 0.48 -23.15 -12.44
C GLU A 399 -0.86 -23.87 -12.30
N CYS A 400 -1.25 -24.63 -13.33
CA CYS A 400 -2.51 -25.36 -13.34
C CYS A 400 -2.33 -26.82 -12.87
N HIS A 401 -1.25 -27.48 -13.30
CA HIS A 401 -1.06 -28.92 -13.08
C HIS A 401 -0.18 -29.25 -11.85
N GLY A 402 0.29 -28.23 -11.14
CA GLY A 402 1.22 -28.38 -10.01
C GLY A 402 2.67 -28.38 -10.45
N MET A 403 3.55 -28.00 -9.52
CA MET A 403 4.99 -27.81 -9.79
C MET A 403 5.68 -29.06 -10.32
N TYR A 404 5.14 -30.26 -10.02
CA TYR A 404 5.62 -31.55 -10.49
C TYR A 404 4.53 -32.34 -11.23
N GLY A 405 3.47 -31.65 -11.71
CA GLY A 405 2.37 -32.29 -12.42
C GLY A 405 1.42 -33.11 -11.53
N GLU A 406 1.43 -32.87 -10.22
CA GLU A 406 0.62 -33.62 -9.24
C GLU A 406 -0.87 -33.28 -9.33
N GLY A 407 -1.24 -32.22 -10.03
CA GLY A 407 -2.59 -31.69 -10.12
C GLY A 407 -2.92 -30.76 -8.96
N THR A 408 -3.48 -29.61 -9.27
CA THR A 408 -3.86 -28.62 -8.26
C THR A 408 -5.24 -28.07 -8.55
N ALA A 409 -5.87 -27.46 -7.54
CA ALA A 409 -6.99 -26.57 -7.73
C ALA A 409 -6.47 -25.13 -7.63
N PRO A 410 -6.36 -24.40 -8.74
CA PRO A 410 -6.13 -22.95 -8.68
C PRO A 410 -7.22 -22.32 -7.81
N GLN A 411 -6.89 -21.27 -7.05
CA GLN A 411 -7.83 -20.61 -6.13
C GLN A 411 -9.15 -20.29 -6.85
N GLY A 412 -10.25 -20.88 -6.36
CA GLY A 412 -11.61 -20.65 -6.86
C GLY A 412 -11.98 -21.39 -8.16
N LYS A 413 -11.18 -22.36 -8.64
CA LYS A 413 -11.44 -23.13 -9.87
C LYS A 413 -11.54 -24.63 -9.62
N THR A 414 -12.09 -25.35 -10.61
CA THR A 414 -12.19 -26.80 -10.60
C THR A 414 -10.80 -27.44 -10.56
N PRO A 415 -10.59 -28.51 -9.76
CA PRO A 415 -9.33 -29.23 -9.73
C PRO A 415 -8.89 -29.71 -11.12
N VAL A 416 -7.62 -29.49 -11.44
CA VAL A 416 -7.02 -29.95 -12.70
C VAL A 416 -6.33 -31.30 -12.48
N SER A 417 -6.45 -32.19 -13.44
CA SER A 417 -5.89 -33.54 -13.35
C SER A 417 -4.37 -33.52 -13.25
N ALA A 418 -3.82 -34.42 -12.42
CA ALA A 418 -2.39 -34.69 -12.35
C ALA A 418 -1.85 -35.18 -13.70
N LEU A 419 -0.70 -34.65 -14.11
CA LEU A 419 0.04 -35.04 -15.32
C LEU A 419 1.20 -35.98 -14.99
N ALA A 420 1.75 -35.90 -13.77
CA ALA A 420 2.92 -36.65 -13.35
C ALA A 420 2.72 -38.16 -13.42
N GLY A 421 3.74 -38.87 -13.89
CA GLY A 421 3.77 -40.34 -13.93
C GLY A 421 2.82 -40.99 -14.92
N LYS A 422 2.15 -40.23 -15.79
CA LYS A 422 1.23 -40.76 -16.81
C LYS A 422 1.87 -40.81 -18.19
N ASP A 423 1.54 -41.87 -18.92
CA ASP A 423 1.91 -42.00 -20.33
C ASP A 423 0.82 -41.34 -21.20
N TRP A 424 1.08 -40.15 -21.63
CA TRP A 424 0.13 -39.33 -22.40
C TRP A 424 0.29 -39.60 -23.90
N ASP A 425 -0.85 -39.76 -24.58
CA ASP A 425 -0.87 -39.72 -26.04
C ASP A 425 -0.49 -38.29 -26.53
N LEU A 426 0.76 -38.17 -26.98
CA LEU A 426 1.34 -36.90 -27.40
C LEU A 426 0.52 -36.27 -28.54
N ALA A 427 -0.03 -37.06 -29.46
CA ALA A 427 -0.84 -36.56 -30.56
C ALA A 427 -2.13 -35.89 -30.03
N LYS A 428 -2.76 -36.51 -29.02
CA LYS A 428 -3.96 -35.94 -28.38
C LYS A 428 -3.63 -34.66 -27.62
N VAL A 429 -2.55 -34.62 -26.84
CA VAL A 429 -2.12 -33.44 -26.12
C VAL A 429 -1.82 -32.30 -27.12
N THR A 430 -1.05 -32.59 -28.15
CA THR A 430 -0.75 -31.62 -29.22
C THR A 430 -2.03 -31.07 -29.86
N MET A 431 -2.98 -31.94 -30.20
CA MET A 431 -4.26 -31.51 -30.77
C MET A 431 -5.03 -30.60 -29.82
N VAL A 432 -5.10 -30.90 -28.53
CA VAL A 432 -5.76 -30.06 -27.52
C VAL A 432 -5.08 -28.69 -27.42
N LEU A 433 -3.77 -28.65 -27.36
CA LEU A 433 -3.02 -27.39 -27.29
C LEU A 433 -3.15 -26.57 -28.58
N ARG A 434 -3.29 -27.22 -29.75
CA ARG A 434 -3.49 -26.53 -31.04
C ARG A 434 -4.91 -26.01 -31.24
N THR A 435 -5.90 -26.65 -30.64
CA THR A 435 -7.32 -26.32 -30.86
C THR A 435 -7.96 -25.54 -29.71
N GLY A 436 -7.33 -25.52 -28.55
CA GLY A 436 -7.89 -24.92 -27.34
C GLY A 436 -9.14 -25.62 -26.80
N LYS A 437 -9.47 -26.86 -27.27
CA LYS A 437 -10.68 -27.61 -26.87
C LYS A 437 -10.29 -28.93 -26.20
N PRO A 438 -11.00 -29.39 -25.20
CA PRO A 438 -11.94 -28.77 -24.26
C PRO A 438 -11.48 -28.82 -22.80
N LEU A 439 -10.18 -28.98 -22.51
CA LEU A 439 -9.68 -29.25 -21.15
C LEU A 439 -9.46 -27.99 -20.31
N HIS A 440 -9.32 -26.83 -20.95
CA HIS A 440 -9.01 -25.57 -20.28
C HIS A 440 -9.83 -24.45 -20.95
N GLY A 441 -11.05 -24.26 -20.54
CA GLY A 441 -11.98 -23.29 -21.14
C GLY A 441 -11.50 -21.82 -21.21
N GLU A 442 -10.24 -21.55 -20.90
CA GLU A 442 -9.63 -20.22 -20.90
C GLU A 442 -8.28 -20.13 -21.62
N LEU A 443 -7.68 -21.25 -22.09
CA LEU A 443 -6.42 -21.24 -22.83
C LEU A 443 -6.67 -21.00 -24.32
N ASN A 444 -6.00 -19.99 -24.86
CA ASN A 444 -5.93 -19.82 -26.31
C ASN A 444 -5.15 -20.99 -26.92
N ALA A 445 -5.52 -21.40 -28.14
CA ALA A 445 -4.75 -22.36 -28.90
C ALA A 445 -3.35 -21.81 -29.18
N PHE A 446 -2.32 -22.67 -29.07
CA PHE A 446 -0.94 -22.32 -29.40
C PHE A 446 -0.68 -22.62 -30.88
N THR A 447 -0.12 -21.67 -31.60
CA THR A 447 0.42 -21.95 -32.96
C THR A 447 1.75 -22.74 -32.86
N PRO A 448 2.17 -23.48 -33.91
CA PRO A 448 3.46 -24.16 -33.92
C PRO A 448 4.67 -23.26 -33.66
N GLU A 449 4.57 -21.97 -34.02
CA GLU A 449 5.60 -20.96 -33.77
C GLU A 449 5.64 -20.53 -32.30
N GLN A 450 4.49 -20.57 -31.61
CA GLN A 450 4.37 -20.22 -30.20
C GLN A 450 4.86 -21.34 -29.29
N LEU A 451 4.50 -22.58 -29.59
CA LEU A 451 4.86 -23.80 -28.85
C LEU A 451 5.02 -24.94 -29.84
N SER A 452 6.25 -25.28 -30.20
CA SER A 452 6.55 -26.33 -31.18
C SER A 452 6.18 -27.74 -30.64
N ASP A 453 5.96 -28.68 -31.54
CA ASP A 453 5.67 -30.08 -31.17
C ASP A 453 6.83 -30.70 -30.40
N ALA A 454 8.07 -30.30 -30.69
CA ALA A 454 9.25 -30.76 -29.93
C ALA A 454 9.26 -30.21 -28.49
N GLU A 455 8.83 -28.98 -28.29
CA GLU A 455 8.68 -28.41 -26.94
C GLU A 455 7.54 -29.08 -26.17
N ILE A 456 6.41 -29.36 -26.83
CA ILE A 456 5.31 -30.14 -26.23
C ILE A 456 5.81 -31.54 -25.78
N ALA A 457 6.57 -32.23 -26.65
CA ALA A 457 7.15 -33.51 -26.32
C ALA A 457 8.10 -33.45 -25.12
N ALA A 458 8.93 -32.43 -25.03
CA ALA A 458 9.85 -32.21 -23.91
C ALA A 458 9.10 -31.95 -22.59
N ILE A 459 8.04 -31.13 -22.61
CA ILE A 459 7.19 -30.84 -21.45
C ILE A 459 6.51 -32.12 -20.96
N MET A 460 5.90 -32.86 -21.88
CA MET A 460 5.19 -34.11 -21.54
C MET A 460 6.15 -35.22 -21.09
N GLY A 461 7.34 -35.28 -21.68
CA GLY A 461 8.41 -36.19 -21.24
C GLY A 461 8.85 -35.90 -19.81
N TRP A 462 8.97 -34.63 -19.44
CA TRP A 462 9.30 -34.26 -18.08
C TRP A 462 8.15 -34.58 -17.10
N PHE A 463 6.89 -34.30 -17.43
CA PHE A 463 5.77 -34.70 -16.58
C PHE A 463 5.60 -36.21 -16.44
N LYS A 464 6.00 -37.01 -17.43
CA LYS A 464 6.00 -38.46 -17.33
C LYS A 464 6.99 -38.95 -16.27
N ASP A 465 8.19 -38.39 -16.23
CA ASP A 465 9.22 -38.66 -15.24
C ASP A 465 9.92 -37.36 -14.77
N THR A 466 9.40 -36.78 -13.71
CA THR A 466 9.93 -35.53 -13.12
C THR A 466 11.33 -35.70 -12.50
N LYS A 467 11.83 -36.95 -12.37
CA LYS A 467 13.18 -37.28 -11.90
C LYS A 467 14.14 -37.62 -13.04
N ALA A 468 13.66 -37.63 -14.30
CA ALA A 468 14.50 -37.92 -15.45
C ALA A 468 15.59 -36.83 -15.61
N PRO A 469 16.77 -37.21 -16.14
CA PRO A 469 17.80 -36.22 -16.47
C PRO A 469 17.28 -35.20 -17.50
N PRO A 470 17.86 -33.98 -17.59
CA PRO A 470 17.42 -32.96 -18.48
C PRO A 470 17.30 -33.45 -19.92
N THR A 471 16.15 -33.21 -20.55
CA THR A 471 15.99 -33.39 -21.99
C THR A 471 16.92 -32.42 -22.71
N GLY A 472 17.44 -32.75 -23.91
CA GLY A 472 18.47 -31.99 -24.63
C GLY A 472 18.13 -30.54 -25.06
N PHE A 473 17.11 -29.93 -24.45
CA PHE A 473 16.83 -28.51 -24.60
C PHE A 473 17.78 -27.69 -23.71
N GLU A 474 18.68 -26.95 -24.31
CA GLU A 474 19.50 -25.96 -23.60
C GLU A 474 18.68 -24.72 -23.34
N VAL A 475 18.59 -24.32 -22.05
CA VAL A 475 18.00 -23.05 -21.64
C VAL A 475 19.06 -21.96 -21.78
N ASP A 476 18.73 -20.90 -22.49
CA ASP A 476 19.59 -19.73 -22.60
C ASP A 476 19.89 -19.15 -21.19
N PRO A 477 21.15 -19.16 -20.72
CA PRO A 477 21.50 -18.68 -19.40
C PRO A 477 21.11 -17.20 -19.16
N ALA A 478 21.04 -16.40 -20.23
CA ALA A 478 20.62 -14.99 -20.12
C ALA A 478 19.12 -14.83 -19.78
N LYS A 479 18.34 -15.91 -20.00
CA LYS A 479 16.91 -15.93 -19.66
C LYS A 479 16.62 -16.49 -18.27
N LEU A 480 17.61 -17.07 -17.59
CA LEU A 480 17.47 -17.59 -16.21
C LEU A 480 17.46 -16.47 -15.14
N LEU A 481 17.02 -15.29 -15.49
CA LEU A 481 17.00 -14.15 -14.60
C LEU A 481 15.58 -13.84 -14.15
N VAL A 482 15.34 -13.96 -12.85
CA VAL A 482 14.10 -13.50 -12.22
C VAL A 482 14.37 -12.21 -11.46
N LEU A 483 13.62 -11.17 -11.78
CA LEU A 483 13.76 -9.84 -11.18
C LEU A 483 12.61 -9.54 -10.19
N LEU A 484 12.94 -8.81 -9.14
CA LEU A 484 12.03 -7.86 -8.51
C LEU A 484 12.25 -6.51 -9.21
N ALA A 485 11.50 -6.30 -10.28
CA ALA A 485 11.62 -5.13 -11.13
C ALA A 485 11.01 -3.90 -10.45
N TYR A 486 11.71 -2.78 -10.51
CA TYR A 486 11.26 -1.45 -10.07
C TYR A 486 11.35 -0.40 -11.19
N GLU A 487 11.81 -0.81 -12.38
CA GLU A 487 11.83 0.01 -13.59
C GLU A 487 11.29 -0.79 -14.79
N LYS A 488 10.59 -0.09 -15.67
CA LYS A 488 10.10 -0.58 -16.95
C LYS A 488 10.44 0.44 -18.04
N ASP A 489 11.06 0.00 -19.13
CA ASP A 489 11.49 0.84 -20.27
C ASP A 489 12.29 2.08 -19.82
N GLY A 490 13.22 1.87 -18.87
CA GLY A 490 14.11 2.89 -18.34
C GLY A 490 13.45 3.93 -17.43
N LYS A 491 12.20 3.71 -17.02
CA LYS A 491 11.45 4.61 -16.12
C LYS A 491 11.04 3.88 -14.85
N PRO A 492 11.03 4.57 -13.69
CA PRO A 492 10.45 4.01 -12.48
C PRO A 492 9.02 3.53 -12.72
N MET A 493 8.68 2.35 -12.21
CA MET A 493 7.33 1.78 -12.35
C MET A 493 6.31 2.64 -11.63
N LYS A 494 5.12 2.77 -12.23
CA LYS A 494 3.99 3.55 -11.69
C LYS A 494 2.94 2.64 -11.07
N GLY A 495 2.04 3.23 -10.28
CA GLY A 495 1.02 2.51 -9.50
C GLY A 495 0.21 1.47 -10.29
N SER A 496 -0.16 1.74 -11.55
CA SER A 496 -0.88 0.78 -12.41
C SER A 496 -0.08 -0.46 -12.80
N ASP A 497 1.26 -0.37 -12.79
CA ASP A 497 2.16 -1.49 -13.14
C ASP A 497 2.66 -2.23 -11.88
N GLY A 498 2.36 -1.69 -10.68
CA GLY A 498 3.00 -2.10 -9.42
C GLY A 498 4.42 -1.55 -9.31
N LEU A 499 4.84 -1.10 -8.12
CA LEU A 499 6.20 -0.58 -7.91
C LEU A 499 7.25 -1.68 -7.79
N LEU A 500 6.83 -2.90 -7.49
CA LEU A 500 7.66 -4.10 -7.48
C LEU A 500 6.91 -5.20 -8.20
N GLN A 501 7.44 -5.64 -9.31
CA GLN A 501 6.90 -6.73 -10.09
C GLN A 501 7.92 -7.86 -10.18
N MET A 502 7.49 -9.09 -9.89
CA MET A 502 8.30 -10.25 -10.19
C MET A 502 8.22 -10.52 -11.69
N VAL A 503 9.37 -10.53 -12.36
CA VAL A 503 9.51 -10.75 -13.81
C VAL A 503 10.51 -11.87 -14.01
N ASP A 504 10.07 -12.96 -14.64
CA ASP A 504 10.90 -14.08 -15.01
C ASP A 504 11.24 -14.00 -16.49
N GLY A 505 12.53 -13.97 -16.81
CA GLY A 505 13.02 -13.85 -18.18
C GLY A 505 12.76 -15.10 -19.05
N MET A 506 12.43 -16.24 -18.43
CA MET A 506 12.06 -17.47 -19.13
C MET A 506 10.59 -17.55 -19.49
N ASP A 507 9.73 -16.79 -18.81
CA ASP A 507 8.28 -16.86 -19.02
C ASP A 507 7.90 -16.27 -20.37
N LYS A 508 7.11 -17.01 -21.12
CA LYS A 508 6.44 -16.53 -22.33
C LYS A 508 5.07 -15.94 -22.03
N TYR A 509 4.51 -16.28 -20.88
CA TYR A 509 3.21 -15.81 -20.40
C TYR A 509 3.32 -15.12 -19.05
N THR A 510 2.44 -14.14 -18.82
CA THR A 510 2.41 -13.37 -17.58
C THR A 510 1.73 -14.07 -16.40
N SER A 511 1.47 -15.38 -16.51
CA SER A 511 0.78 -16.14 -15.44
C SER A 511 1.52 -16.15 -14.11
N ARG A 512 2.85 -16.08 -14.15
CA ARG A 512 3.70 -16.06 -12.94
C ARG A 512 4.13 -14.63 -12.55
N PHE A 513 3.69 -13.61 -13.26
CA PHE A 513 3.99 -12.24 -12.90
C PHE A 513 3.14 -11.82 -11.73
N ALA A 514 3.77 -11.55 -10.61
CA ALA A 514 3.13 -10.96 -9.44
C ALA A 514 3.35 -9.45 -9.47
N HIS A 515 2.28 -8.69 -9.62
CA HIS A 515 2.29 -7.24 -9.46
C HIS A 515 2.24 -6.90 -7.97
N TRP A 516 2.88 -5.81 -7.54
CA TRP A 516 2.89 -5.39 -6.13
C TRP A 516 3.32 -6.51 -5.16
N VAL A 517 4.45 -7.15 -5.43
CA VAL A 517 4.97 -8.23 -4.59
C VAL A 517 5.17 -7.72 -3.16
N LYS A 518 4.53 -8.39 -2.21
CA LYS A 518 4.52 -8.04 -0.78
C LYS A 518 5.32 -9.02 0.06
N ASN A 519 5.15 -10.30 -0.20
CA ASN A 519 5.79 -11.36 0.55
C ASN A 519 6.43 -12.38 -0.41
N ILE A 520 7.59 -12.87 -0.02
CA ILE A 520 8.26 -14.01 -0.64
C ILE A 520 8.54 -15.02 0.47
N GLU A 521 8.01 -16.21 0.33
CA GLU A 521 8.14 -17.28 1.32
C GLU A 521 8.84 -18.48 0.69
N VAL A 522 9.84 -19.02 1.37
CA VAL A 522 10.55 -20.22 0.96
C VAL A 522 9.98 -21.40 1.76
N LYS A 523 9.31 -22.31 1.06
CA LYS A 523 8.59 -23.47 1.62
C LYS A 523 9.28 -24.78 1.32
#